data_9e5286a6a83cbb36ccb4afa77aabcc24
#
_entry.id   9e5286a6a83cbb36ccb4afa77aabcc24
#
_cell.length_a   1.000
_cell.length_b   1.000
_cell.length_c   1.000
_cell.angle_alpha   90.00
_cell.angle_beta   90.00
_cell.angle_gamma   90.00
#
_symmetry.space_group_name_H-M   'P 1'
#
loop_
_entity.id
_entity.type
_entity.pdbx_description
1 polymer ?
#
loop_
_entity_poly.entity_id
_entity_poly.type
_entity_poly.pdbx_seq_one_letter_code
_entity_poly.pdbx_strand_id
1 'polypeptide(L)'
;MIVVYHFGYPEPTSPDLSPFCTKLLTWLRMSGIPYESRTGDVDKVPTRKLPVAEIDGRLIPDSSRIIAHLQQHDARALRDEHLDLREQASAAALQAMMETKMYFCTLYLRFCTDADFAKYKPILIDYGRRRVPDWQKPLVPIIAPLLLRQARRKIRFQAWAQGTGRWTLDEIHNTAIEGWTALSNYLGERPYLMGDRPSSIDATGFAWIHTLTQQPMGGMIAEHVRRDARLMAYHDRMREQYWKLDLAKSA
;
A
#
# COMPACT_ATOMS: atom_id res chain seq x y z
N MET A 1 10.37 16.30 -14.05
CA MET A 1 9.01 16.23 -13.41
C MET A 1 8.69 14.76 -13.16
N ILE A 2 8.14 14.44 -11.98
CA ILE A 2 7.81 13.05 -11.62
C ILE A 2 6.30 12.85 -11.80
N VAL A 3 5.90 11.85 -12.59
CA VAL A 3 4.49 11.41 -12.71
C VAL A 3 4.36 10.04 -12.10
N VAL A 4 3.45 9.89 -11.12
CA VAL A 4 3.20 8.62 -10.43
C VAL A 4 1.90 8.02 -10.93
N TYR A 5 1.99 6.84 -11.53
CA TYR A 5 0.84 6.03 -11.93
C TYR A 5 0.49 5.06 -10.79
N HIS A 6 -0.74 5.14 -10.29
CA HIS A 6 -1.24 4.37 -9.16
C HIS A 6 -2.73 4.02 -9.33
N PHE A 7 -3.33 3.25 -8.40
CA PHE A 7 -4.76 2.88 -8.55
C PHE A 7 -5.70 4.06 -8.29
N GLY A 8 -5.28 4.99 -7.44
CA GLY A 8 -6.14 6.06 -6.94
C GLY A 8 -7.20 5.57 -5.95
N TYR A 9 -7.80 6.50 -5.27
CA TYR A 9 -8.96 6.29 -4.40
C TYR A 9 -10.05 7.28 -4.81
N PRO A 10 -11.34 6.97 -4.61
CA PRO A 10 -12.42 7.90 -4.93
C PRO A 10 -12.31 9.25 -4.20
N GLU A 11 -11.72 9.25 -3.00
CA GLU A 11 -11.55 10.46 -2.18
C GLU A 11 -10.14 11.03 -2.35
N PRO A 12 -10.00 12.34 -2.74
CA PRO A 12 -8.69 12.97 -2.97
C PRO A 12 -7.76 12.98 -1.75
N THR A 13 -8.33 12.93 -0.55
CA THR A 13 -7.61 12.97 0.73
C THR A 13 -7.18 11.60 1.22
N SER A 14 -7.59 10.54 0.55
CA SER A 14 -7.20 9.18 0.91
C SER A 14 -5.98 8.76 0.11
N PRO A 15 -5.01 8.11 0.75
CA PRO A 15 -3.99 7.36 0.05
C PRO A 15 -4.59 6.34 -0.92
N ASP A 16 -3.79 5.56 -1.56
CA ASP A 16 -4.19 4.62 -2.60
C ASP A 16 -4.83 3.32 -2.07
N LEU A 17 -5.49 2.57 -2.95
CA LEU A 17 -6.02 1.22 -2.67
C LEU A 17 -4.94 0.19 -2.37
N SER A 18 -3.74 0.40 -2.92
CA SER A 18 -2.59 -0.48 -2.79
C SER A 18 -1.63 0.03 -1.71
N PRO A 19 -1.17 -0.84 -0.79
CA PRO A 19 -0.16 -0.44 0.19
C PRO A 19 1.15 0.00 -0.47
N PHE A 20 1.54 -0.59 -1.59
CA PHE A 20 2.75 -0.18 -2.32
C PHE A 20 2.62 1.20 -2.97
N CYS A 21 1.45 1.55 -3.49
CA CYS A 21 1.18 2.89 -3.99
C CYS A 21 1.15 3.89 -2.84
N THR A 22 0.43 3.59 -1.76
CA THR A 22 0.38 4.41 -0.55
C THR A 22 1.79 4.63 0.03
N LYS A 23 2.63 3.59 0.10
CA LYS A 23 4.04 3.69 0.51
C LYS A 23 4.78 4.73 -0.31
N LEU A 24 4.75 4.62 -1.64
CA LEU A 24 5.46 5.55 -2.51
C LEU A 24 4.96 6.99 -2.34
N LEU A 25 3.66 7.19 -2.38
CA LEU A 25 3.04 8.51 -2.24
C LEU A 25 3.37 9.15 -0.87
N THR A 26 3.35 8.34 0.20
CA THR A 26 3.73 8.81 1.54
C THR A 26 5.20 9.17 1.59
N TRP A 27 6.09 8.34 1.04
CA TRP A 27 7.52 8.60 1.03
C TRP A 27 7.88 9.87 0.24
N LEU A 28 7.22 10.11 -0.91
CA LEU A 28 7.39 11.36 -1.68
C LEU A 28 6.98 12.58 -0.86
N ARG A 29 5.89 12.49 -0.08
CA ARG A 29 5.45 13.56 0.83
C ARG A 29 6.42 13.77 1.99
N MET A 30 6.94 12.69 2.58
CA MET A 30 7.99 12.76 3.61
C MET A 30 9.26 13.44 3.10
N SER A 31 9.59 13.23 1.84
CA SER A 31 10.76 13.85 1.16
C SER A 31 10.49 15.27 0.68
N GLY A 32 9.25 15.76 0.68
CA GLY A 32 8.90 17.05 0.08
C GLY A 32 9.11 17.10 -1.44
N ILE A 33 9.13 15.96 -2.12
CA ILE A 33 9.33 15.86 -3.56
C ILE A 33 7.97 16.03 -4.27
N PRO A 34 7.79 17.05 -5.11
CA PRO A 34 6.55 17.26 -5.86
C PRO A 34 6.38 16.19 -6.95
N TYR A 35 5.16 15.73 -7.12
CA TYR A 35 4.80 14.76 -8.13
C TYR A 35 3.40 15.04 -8.69
N GLU A 36 3.16 14.63 -9.92
CA GLU A 36 1.84 14.56 -10.52
C GLU A 36 1.27 13.16 -10.31
N SER A 37 0.00 13.08 -9.94
CA SER A 37 -0.71 11.82 -9.64
C SER A 37 -1.63 11.46 -10.80
N ARG A 38 -1.50 10.24 -11.35
CA ARG A 38 -2.35 9.75 -12.45
C ARG A 38 -2.86 8.35 -12.16
N THR A 39 -4.11 8.08 -12.50
CA THR A 39 -4.65 6.70 -12.47
C THR A 39 -3.91 5.86 -13.50
N GLY A 40 -3.22 4.83 -13.04
CA GLY A 40 -2.44 3.92 -13.86
C GLY A 40 -3.28 2.80 -14.47
N ASP A 41 -2.87 2.34 -15.64
CA ASP A 41 -3.42 1.16 -16.29
C ASP A 41 -2.44 0.00 -16.17
N VAL A 42 -2.78 -1.02 -15.36
CA VAL A 42 -1.93 -2.19 -15.13
C VAL A 42 -1.60 -2.97 -16.41
N ASP A 43 -2.43 -2.85 -17.45
CA ASP A 43 -2.17 -3.55 -18.72
C ASP A 43 -1.17 -2.80 -19.61
N LYS A 44 -0.93 -1.51 -19.35
CA LYS A 44 -0.03 -0.64 -20.10
C LYS A 44 1.32 -0.40 -19.43
N VAL A 45 1.51 -0.88 -18.19
CA VAL A 45 2.78 -0.70 -17.47
C VAL A 45 3.67 -1.95 -17.58
N PRO A 46 5.01 -1.79 -17.54
CA PRO A 46 5.95 -2.87 -17.87
C PRO A 46 5.78 -4.14 -17.04
N THR A 47 5.50 -4.01 -15.73
CA THR A 47 5.39 -5.16 -14.79
C THR A 47 3.96 -5.62 -14.57
N ARG A 48 2.97 -4.97 -15.19
CA ARG A 48 1.54 -5.14 -14.90
C ARG A 48 1.19 -4.97 -13.41
N LYS A 49 1.96 -4.13 -12.73
CA LYS A 49 1.78 -3.77 -11.31
C LYS A 49 1.97 -2.27 -11.13
N LEU A 50 1.31 -1.72 -10.14
CA LEU A 50 1.45 -0.33 -9.71
C LEU A 50 2.03 -0.31 -8.29
N PRO A 51 2.78 0.73 -7.91
CA PRO A 51 3.01 1.97 -8.64
C PRO A 51 4.08 1.86 -9.73
N VAL A 52 4.01 2.79 -10.70
CA VAL A 52 5.07 3.09 -11.65
C VAL A 52 5.31 4.60 -11.62
N ALA A 53 6.55 5.05 -11.62
CA ALA A 53 6.89 6.46 -11.79
C ALA A 53 7.50 6.69 -13.16
N GLU A 54 7.10 7.77 -13.82
CA GLU A 54 7.77 8.32 -14.98
C GLU A 54 8.67 9.46 -14.51
N ILE A 55 9.97 9.29 -14.70
CA ILE A 55 11.00 10.26 -14.30
C ILE A 55 11.87 10.50 -15.52
N ASP A 56 11.90 11.75 -16.00
CA ASP A 56 12.66 12.17 -17.19
C ASP A 56 12.39 11.26 -18.41
N GLY A 57 11.12 10.92 -18.63
CA GLY A 57 10.66 10.08 -19.74
C GLY A 57 10.92 8.59 -19.59
N ARG A 58 11.45 8.13 -18.43
CA ARG A 58 11.67 6.72 -18.13
C ARG A 58 10.64 6.18 -17.14
N LEU A 59 10.07 5.02 -17.46
CA LEU A 59 9.17 4.31 -16.56
C LEU A 59 9.96 3.43 -15.60
N ILE A 60 9.88 3.73 -14.31
CA ILE A 60 10.49 2.96 -13.22
C ILE A 60 9.36 2.25 -12.47
N PRO A 61 9.26 0.92 -12.54
CA PRO A 61 8.28 0.16 -11.77
C PRO A 61 8.79 -0.17 -10.38
N ASP A 62 7.86 -0.46 -9.46
CA ASP A 62 8.08 -0.88 -8.08
C ASP A 62 8.45 0.27 -7.12
N SER A 63 7.70 0.37 -6.01
CA SER A 63 7.86 1.46 -5.04
C SER A 63 9.26 1.52 -4.44
N SER A 64 9.88 0.38 -4.13
CA SER A 64 11.22 0.36 -3.54
C SER A 64 12.31 0.76 -4.54
N ARG A 65 12.16 0.37 -5.83
CA ARG A 65 13.07 0.79 -6.90
C ARG A 65 12.95 2.27 -7.21
N ILE A 66 11.73 2.81 -7.19
CA ILE A 66 11.49 4.26 -7.39
C ILE A 66 12.13 5.04 -6.25
N ILE A 67 11.91 4.63 -4.99
CA ILE A 67 12.53 5.25 -3.81
C ILE A 67 14.05 5.21 -3.91
N ALA A 68 14.65 4.05 -4.19
CA ALA A 68 16.09 3.90 -4.32
C ALA A 68 16.68 4.79 -5.44
N HIS A 69 15.98 4.89 -6.59
CA HIS A 69 16.39 5.78 -7.68
C HIS A 69 16.38 7.25 -7.23
N LEU A 70 15.32 7.69 -6.56
CA LEU A 70 15.22 9.07 -6.08
C LEU A 70 16.23 9.38 -4.97
N GLN A 71 16.51 8.45 -4.08
CA GLN A 71 17.57 8.59 -3.07
C GLN A 71 18.96 8.82 -3.68
N GLN A 72 19.22 8.29 -4.88
CA GLN A 72 20.48 8.48 -5.58
C GLN A 72 20.54 9.79 -6.39
N HIS A 73 19.40 10.27 -6.90
CA HIS A 73 19.38 11.32 -7.92
C HIS A 73 18.66 12.62 -7.51
N ASP A 74 17.86 12.63 -6.43
CA ASP A 74 17.18 13.83 -5.96
C ASP A 74 17.75 14.28 -4.60
N ALA A 75 18.23 15.51 -4.52
CA ALA A 75 18.81 16.06 -3.29
C ALA A 75 17.79 16.19 -2.14
N ARG A 76 16.49 16.26 -2.45
CA ARG A 76 15.40 16.35 -1.45
C ARG A 76 15.03 14.99 -0.87
N ALA A 77 15.47 13.91 -1.48
CA ALA A 77 15.08 12.56 -1.09
C ALA A 77 15.39 12.27 0.38
N LEU A 78 14.39 11.76 1.10
CA LEU A 78 14.61 11.26 2.45
C LEU A 78 15.63 10.11 2.39
N ARG A 79 16.75 10.30 3.08
CA ARG A 79 17.81 9.31 3.26
C ARG A 79 17.87 8.91 4.71
N ASP A 80 18.11 7.64 4.96
CA ASP A 80 18.14 7.05 6.29
C ASP A 80 19.56 7.06 6.89
N GLU A 81 20.36 8.11 6.59
CA GLU A 81 21.77 8.26 7.02
C GLU A 81 21.93 8.41 8.54
N HIS A 82 20.84 8.75 9.24
CA HIS A 82 20.81 8.84 10.69
C HIS A 82 20.67 7.46 11.38
N LEU A 83 20.37 6.41 10.62
CA LEU A 83 20.25 5.05 11.14
C LEU A 83 21.62 4.37 11.14
N ASP A 84 21.94 3.70 12.23
CA ASP A 84 23.10 2.82 12.28
C ASP A 84 22.89 1.55 11.45
N LEU A 85 23.95 0.72 11.29
CA LEU A 85 23.87 -0.51 10.49
C LEU A 85 22.86 -1.54 11.04
N ARG A 86 22.67 -1.58 12.35
CA ARG A 86 21.71 -2.47 12.99
C ARG A 86 20.27 -1.99 12.78
N GLU A 87 20.06 -0.71 12.86
CA GLU A 87 18.77 -0.08 12.59
C GLU A 87 18.39 -0.23 11.12
N GLN A 88 19.32 -0.03 10.19
CA GLN A 88 19.11 -0.29 8.76
C GLN A 88 18.75 -1.75 8.49
N ALA A 89 19.43 -2.70 9.13
CA ALA A 89 19.09 -4.12 9.02
C ALA A 89 17.71 -4.43 9.60
N SER A 90 17.34 -3.80 10.72
CA SER A 90 16.01 -3.93 11.33
C SER A 90 14.93 -3.36 10.43
N ALA A 91 15.15 -2.19 9.82
CA ALA A 91 14.22 -1.59 8.86
C ALA A 91 14.00 -2.50 7.63
N ALA A 92 15.07 -3.10 7.10
CA ALA A 92 14.99 -4.05 6.00
C ALA A 92 14.20 -5.32 6.38
N ALA A 93 14.40 -5.85 7.58
CA ALA A 93 13.67 -7.01 8.09
C ALA A 93 12.18 -6.72 8.29
N LEU A 94 11.83 -5.55 8.85
CA LEU A 94 10.45 -5.11 9.00
C LEU A 94 9.78 -4.91 7.65
N GLN A 95 10.48 -4.29 6.69
CA GLN A 95 9.95 -4.12 5.34
C GLN A 95 9.67 -5.49 4.70
N ALA A 96 10.59 -6.43 4.78
CA ALA A 96 10.41 -7.78 4.25
C ALA A 96 9.22 -8.50 4.92
N MET A 97 9.05 -8.38 6.24
CA MET A 97 7.92 -8.94 6.97
C MET A 97 6.59 -8.37 6.47
N MET A 98 6.49 -7.04 6.34
CA MET A 98 5.27 -6.37 5.88
C MET A 98 4.98 -6.68 4.41
N GLU A 99 5.97 -6.54 3.52
CA GLU A 99 5.79 -6.65 2.07
C GLU A 99 5.68 -8.10 1.58
N THR A 100 6.01 -9.08 2.40
CA THR A 100 5.87 -10.50 2.06
C THR A 100 4.83 -11.19 2.94
N LYS A 101 5.18 -11.57 4.17
CA LYS A 101 4.34 -12.39 5.06
C LYS A 101 2.97 -11.73 5.30
N MET A 102 2.95 -10.50 5.80
CA MET A 102 1.71 -9.78 6.14
C MET A 102 0.91 -9.39 4.89
N TYR A 103 1.60 -9.00 3.82
CA TYR A 103 0.96 -8.66 2.55
C TYR A 103 0.18 -9.83 1.96
N PHE A 104 0.77 -11.03 1.90
CA PHE A 104 0.09 -12.19 1.30
C PHE A 104 -1.08 -12.69 2.14
N CYS A 105 -1.03 -12.56 3.46
CA CYS A 105 -2.20 -12.81 4.32
C CYS A 105 -3.36 -11.84 3.98
N THR A 106 -3.08 -10.54 3.91
CA THR A 106 -4.08 -9.53 3.57
C THR A 106 -4.60 -9.69 2.14
N LEU A 107 -3.70 -9.99 1.18
CA LEU A 107 -4.06 -10.23 -0.22
C LEU A 107 -4.98 -11.44 -0.35
N TYR A 108 -4.66 -12.54 0.36
CA TYR A 108 -5.49 -13.75 0.36
C TYR A 108 -6.90 -13.44 0.87
N LEU A 109 -7.03 -12.81 2.02
CA LEU A 109 -8.33 -12.45 2.58
C LEU A 109 -9.12 -11.57 1.62
N ARG A 110 -8.50 -10.52 1.09
CA ARG A 110 -9.14 -9.56 0.19
C ARG A 110 -9.70 -10.19 -1.09
N PHE A 111 -8.98 -11.14 -1.68
CA PHE A 111 -9.33 -11.70 -2.98
C PHE A 111 -9.83 -13.16 -2.94
N CYS A 112 -9.44 -13.94 -1.94
CA CYS A 112 -9.72 -15.38 -1.94
C CYS A 112 -10.92 -15.74 -1.07
N THR A 113 -11.27 -14.96 -0.05
CA THR A 113 -12.52 -15.11 0.70
C THR A 113 -13.67 -14.43 -0.04
N ASP A 114 -14.86 -15.02 0.00
CA ASP A 114 -16.01 -14.42 -0.71
C ASP A 114 -16.57 -13.22 0.04
N ALA A 115 -16.55 -13.24 1.37
CA ALA A 115 -17.07 -12.16 2.21
C ALA A 115 -16.29 -10.84 2.01
N ASP A 116 -14.96 -10.88 2.06
CA ASP A 116 -14.15 -9.67 1.88
C ASP A 116 -14.09 -9.25 0.41
N PHE A 117 -14.08 -10.23 -0.52
CA PHE A 117 -14.13 -9.88 -1.93
C PHE A 117 -15.44 -9.19 -2.32
N ALA A 118 -16.57 -9.56 -1.73
CA ALA A 118 -17.84 -8.89 -1.98
C ALA A 118 -17.78 -7.39 -1.62
N LYS A 119 -17.11 -7.05 -0.52
CA LYS A 119 -16.87 -5.66 -0.09
C LYS A 119 -15.88 -4.92 -1.00
N TYR A 120 -14.90 -5.64 -1.56
CA TYR A 120 -13.86 -5.05 -2.42
C TYR A 120 -14.30 -4.88 -3.87
N LYS A 121 -15.22 -5.72 -4.35
CA LYS A 121 -15.69 -5.71 -5.74
C LYS A 121 -16.18 -4.35 -6.24
N PRO A 122 -17.01 -3.57 -5.51
CA PRO A 122 -17.44 -2.24 -5.95
C PRO A 122 -16.28 -1.29 -6.20
N ILE A 123 -15.25 -1.33 -5.34
CA ILE A 123 -14.05 -0.49 -5.43
C ILE A 123 -13.26 -0.82 -6.71
N LEU A 124 -13.13 -2.11 -7.04
CA LEU A 124 -12.46 -2.55 -8.26
C LEU A 124 -13.25 -2.16 -9.52
N ILE A 125 -14.57 -2.20 -9.47
CA ILE A 125 -15.42 -1.73 -10.58
C ILE A 125 -15.26 -0.23 -10.79
N ASP A 126 -15.23 0.55 -9.72
CA ASP A 126 -14.98 1.99 -9.79
C ASP A 126 -13.60 2.31 -10.36
N TYR A 127 -12.57 1.61 -9.91
CA TYR A 127 -11.24 1.71 -10.53
C TYR A 127 -11.30 1.40 -12.03
N GLY A 128 -12.00 0.35 -12.43
CA GLY A 128 -12.21 0.02 -13.84
C GLY A 128 -12.87 1.15 -14.63
N ARG A 129 -13.89 1.81 -14.05
CA ARG A 129 -14.57 2.96 -14.68
C ARG A 129 -13.66 4.18 -14.86
N ARG A 130 -12.74 4.41 -13.95
CA ARG A 130 -11.78 5.54 -14.04
C ARG A 130 -10.70 5.35 -15.13
N ARG A 131 -10.51 4.11 -15.61
CA ARG A 131 -9.50 3.75 -16.62
C ARG A 131 -10.01 3.83 -18.06
N VAL A 132 -11.30 3.93 -18.26
CA VAL A 132 -11.92 3.86 -19.59
C VAL A 132 -12.57 5.20 -19.97
N PRO A 133 -12.66 5.51 -21.29
CA PRO A 133 -13.40 6.66 -21.79
C PRO A 133 -14.88 6.62 -21.35
N ASP A 134 -15.53 7.78 -21.32
CA ASP A 134 -16.90 7.92 -20.80
C ASP A 134 -17.89 6.99 -21.49
N TRP A 135 -17.79 6.81 -22.81
CA TRP A 135 -18.67 5.93 -23.58
C TRP A 135 -18.56 4.44 -23.22
N GLN A 136 -17.43 4.01 -22.62
CA GLN A 136 -17.23 2.63 -22.17
C GLN A 136 -17.66 2.42 -20.71
N LYS A 137 -17.83 3.46 -19.91
CA LYS A 137 -18.18 3.34 -18.48
C LYS A 137 -19.44 2.50 -18.22
N PRO A 138 -20.51 2.57 -19.02
CA PRO A 138 -21.69 1.70 -18.86
C PRO A 138 -21.39 0.22 -19.07
N LEU A 139 -20.37 -0.13 -19.85
CA LEU A 139 -20.01 -1.53 -20.14
C LEU A 139 -19.18 -2.16 -19.00
N VAL A 140 -18.55 -1.36 -18.17
CA VAL A 140 -17.64 -1.84 -17.09
C VAL A 140 -18.36 -2.80 -16.15
N PRO A 141 -19.56 -2.54 -15.61
CA PRO A 141 -20.27 -3.48 -14.74
C PRO A 141 -20.62 -4.82 -15.41
N ILE A 142 -20.79 -4.82 -16.72
CA ILE A 142 -21.12 -6.02 -17.51
C ILE A 142 -19.88 -6.89 -17.69
N ILE A 143 -18.74 -6.29 -17.97
CA ILE A 143 -17.48 -6.98 -18.26
C ILE A 143 -16.72 -7.32 -16.97
N ALA A 144 -16.85 -6.48 -15.94
CA ALA A 144 -16.11 -6.61 -14.68
C ALA A 144 -16.22 -8.00 -14.02
N PRO A 145 -17.36 -8.69 -13.98
CA PRO A 145 -17.44 -10.02 -13.36
C PRO A 145 -16.46 -11.03 -13.97
N LEU A 146 -16.29 -11.01 -15.29
CA LEU A 146 -15.35 -11.89 -15.99
C LEU A 146 -13.91 -11.54 -15.66
N LEU A 147 -13.55 -10.24 -15.75
CA LEU A 147 -12.20 -9.75 -15.46
C LEU A 147 -11.84 -9.99 -13.99
N LEU A 148 -12.75 -9.76 -13.07
CA LEU A 148 -12.55 -9.99 -11.64
C LEU A 148 -12.39 -11.48 -11.31
N ARG A 149 -13.13 -12.36 -12.00
CA ARG A 149 -12.93 -13.82 -11.86
C ARG A 149 -11.53 -14.24 -12.31
N GLN A 150 -11.03 -13.68 -13.42
CA GLN A 150 -9.67 -13.95 -13.89
C GLN A 150 -8.62 -13.39 -12.91
N ALA A 151 -8.82 -12.17 -12.41
CA ALA A 151 -7.94 -11.55 -11.40
C ALA A 151 -7.89 -12.40 -10.12
N ARG A 152 -9.04 -12.83 -9.59
CA ARG A 152 -9.10 -13.73 -8.43
C ARG A 152 -8.36 -15.04 -8.66
N ARG A 153 -8.51 -15.66 -9.83
CA ARG A 153 -7.81 -16.91 -10.18
C ARG A 153 -6.30 -16.71 -10.18
N LYS A 154 -5.83 -15.60 -10.78
CA LYS A 154 -4.41 -15.24 -10.80
C LYS A 154 -3.86 -15.00 -9.40
N ILE A 155 -4.58 -14.28 -8.56
CA ILE A 155 -4.16 -13.97 -7.19
C ILE A 155 -4.19 -15.25 -6.32
N ARG A 156 -5.19 -16.12 -6.45
CA ARG A 156 -5.20 -17.42 -5.77
C ARG A 156 -3.97 -18.25 -6.12
N PHE A 157 -3.62 -18.28 -7.40
CA PHE A 157 -2.40 -18.97 -7.86
C PHE A 157 -1.12 -18.33 -7.27
N GLN A 158 -1.02 -16.99 -7.25
CA GLN A 158 0.11 -16.30 -6.65
C GLN A 158 0.24 -16.60 -5.14
N ALA A 159 -0.87 -16.55 -4.41
CA ALA A 159 -0.89 -16.88 -2.98
C ALA A 159 -0.51 -18.35 -2.73
N TRP A 160 -0.98 -19.27 -3.58
CA TRP A 160 -0.62 -20.69 -3.50
C TRP A 160 0.85 -20.92 -3.82
N ALA A 161 1.39 -20.29 -4.86
CA ALA A 161 2.80 -20.38 -5.27
C ALA A 161 3.75 -19.82 -4.21
N GLN A 162 3.35 -18.74 -3.54
CA GLN A 162 4.11 -18.12 -2.44
C GLN A 162 4.05 -18.96 -1.14
N GLY A 163 3.01 -19.78 -0.95
CA GLY A 163 2.83 -20.64 0.21
C GLY A 163 1.61 -20.32 1.07
N THR A 164 1.26 -19.04 1.28
CA THR A 164 0.12 -18.61 2.11
C THR A 164 -1.19 -19.25 1.65
N GLY A 165 -1.40 -19.42 0.35
CA GLY A 165 -2.61 -20.03 -0.19
C GLY A 165 -2.74 -21.55 0.06
N ARG A 166 -1.78 -22.18 0.75
CA ARG A 166 -1.80 -23.58 1.18
C ARG A 166 -2.21 -23.75 2.63
N TRP A 167 -2.32 -22.64 3.36
CA TRP A 167 -2.68 -22.62 4.78
C TRP A 167 -4.21 -22.58 4.94
N THR A 168 -4.65 -23.03 6.09
CA THR A 168 -6.04 -22.83 6.53
C THR A 168 -6.31 -21.36 6.79
N LEU A 169 -7.58 -20.98 6.82
CA LEU A 169 -7.97 -19.59 7.09
C LEU A 169 -7.51 -19.13 8.49
N ASP A 170 -7.58 -20.04 9.48
CA ASP A 170 -7.13 -19.75 10.85
C ASP A 170 -5.60 -19.54 10.93
N GLU A 171 -4.81 -20.34 10.20
CA GLU A 171 -3.37 -20.14 10.10
C GLU A 171 -3.02 -18.79 9.45
N ILE A 172 -3.77 -18.38 8.42
CA ILE A 172 -3.60 -17.08 7.76
C ILE A 172 -3.92 -15.94 8.74
N HIS A 173 -5.04 -16.05 9.48
CA HIS A 173 -5.43 -15.06 10.49
C HIS A 173 -4.39 -14.96 11.60
N ASN A 174 -3.99 -16.08 12.19
CA ASN A 174 -3.00 -16.13 13.26
C ASN A 174 -1.65 -15.56 12.81
N THR A 175 -1.18 -15.95 11.62
CA THR A 175 0.06 -15.42 11.03
C THR A 175 0.01 -13.90 10.82
N ALA A 176 -1.12 -13.37 10.38
CA ALA A 176 -1.29 -11.92 10.22
C ALA A 176 -1.31 -11.20 11.57
N ILE A 177 -2.06 -11.72 12.56
CA ILE A 177 -2.15 -11.16 13.92
C ILE A 177 -0.77 -11.17 14.60
N GLU A 178 -0.02 -12.26 14.49
CA GLU A 178 1.37 -12.34 14.97
C GLU A 178 2.25 -11.23 14.36
N GLY A 179 2.16 -11.02 13.04
CA GLY A 179 2.91 -9.97 12.35
C GLY A 179 2.56 -8.57 12.84
N TRP A 180 1.27 -8.28 13.04
CA TRP A 180 0.81 -6.99 13.57
C TRP A 180 1.21 -6.78 15.03
N THR A 181 1.09 -7.81 15.86
CA THR A 181 1.54 -7.78 17.26
C THR A 181 3.06 -7.55 17.34
N ALA A 182 3.84 -8.22 16.49
CA ALA A 182 5.28 -8.00 16.41
C ALA A 182 5.63 -6.56 16.02
N LEU A 183 4.91 -5.99 15.03
CA LEU A 183 5.10 -4.59 14.62
C LEU A 183 4.76 -3.62 15.75
N SER A 184 3.64 -3.83 16.46
CA SER A 184 3.25 -3.02 17.63
C SER A 184 4.28 -3.09 18.74
N ASN A 185 4.76 -4.29 19.08
CA ASN A 185 5.79 -4.49 20.10
C ASN A 185 7.12 -3.84 19.68
N TYR A 186 7.48 -3.93 18.40
CA TYR A 186 8.69 -3.29 17.88
C TYR A 186 8.56 -1.76 17.95
N LEU A 187 7.43 -1.19 17.57
CA LEU A 187 7.16 0.25 17.68
C LEU A 187 7.26 0.71 19.15
N GLY A 188 6.65 -0.01 20.08
CA GLY A 188 6.59 0.38 21.50
C GLY A 188 5.96 1.75 21.67
N GLU A 189 6.59 2.58 22.49
CA GLU A 189 6.15 3.97 22.74
C GLU A 189 6.84 5.00 21.84
N ARG A 190 7.62 4.55 20.86
CA ARG A 190 8.36 5.45 19.96
C ARG A 190 7.42 6.15 18.98
N PRO A 191 7.71 7.40 18.60
CA PRO A 191 6.90 8.13 17.63
C PRO A 191 6.99 7.54 16.22
N TYR A 192 8.13 6.93 15.84
CA TYR A 192 8.39 6.31 14.55
C TYR A 192 9.04 4.95 14.70
N LEU A 193 9.02 4.13 13.66
CA LEU A 193 9.53 2.76 13.73
C LEU A 193 11.01 2.68 14.12
N MET A 194 11.83 3.65 13.69
CA MET A 194 13.27 3.67 14.00
C MET A 194 13.64 4.68 15.10
N GLY A 195 12.70 5.18 15.90
CA GLY A 195 13.00 6.11 17.01
C GLY A 195 12.24 7.43 16.92
N ASP A 196 12.92 8.53 17.21
CA ASP A 196 12.30 9.85 17.33
C ASP A 196 12.19 10.63 16.00
N ARG A 197 12.80 10.13 14.96
CA ARG A 197 12.82 10.75 13.63
C ARG A 197 12.24 9.79 12.59
N PRO A 198 11.41 10.30 11.64
CA PRO A 198 10.87 9.48 10.58
C PRO A 198 11.99 8.99 9.65
N SER A 199 11.83 7.77 9.17
CA SER A 199 12.70 7.08 8.21
C SER A 199 11.89 6.45 7.09
N SER A 200 12.52 5.99 6.04
CA SER A 200 11.82 5.43 4.87
C SER A 200 10.89 4.26 5.20
N ILE A 201 11.20 3.49 6.24
CA ILE A 201 10.34 2.38 6.69
C ILE A 201 8.98 2.85 7.22
N ASP A 202 8.89 4.08 7.73
CA ASP A 202 7.63 4.63 8.22
C ASP A 202 6.60 4.84 7.11
N ALA A 203 7.05 5.11 5.88
CA ALA A 203 6.15 5.11 4.72
C ALA A 203 5.52 3.73 4.47
N THR A 204 6.28 2.64 4.72
CA THR A 204 5.77 1.26 4.63
C THR A 204 4.80 0.98 5.78
N GLY A 205 5.21 1.25 7.03
CA GLY A 205 4.39 1.03 8.22
C GLY A 205 3.03 1.73 8.12
N PHE A 206 3.05 3.02 7.80
CA PHE A 206 1.83 3.79 7.57
C PHE A 206 0.96 3.18 6.47
N ALA A 207 1.55 2.85 5.32
CA ALA A 207 0.80 2.33 4.18
C ALA A 207 0.09 1.02 4.49
N TRP A 208 0.73 0.12 5.23
CA TRP A 208 0.15 -1.18 5.62
C TRP A 208 -0.99 -0.99 6.63
N ILE A 209 -0.80 -0.18 7.67
CA ILE A 209 -1.85 0.12 8.65
C ILE A 209 -3.02 0.82 7.95
N HIS A 210 -2.75 1.85 7.16
CA HIS A 210 -3.78 2.63 6.47
C HIS A 210 -4.64 1.77 5.55
N THR A 211 -4.02 1.00 4.66
CA THR A 211 -4.77 0.19 3.68
C THR A 211 -5.52 -0.97 4.33
N LEU A 212 -5.12 -1.44 5.50
CA LEU A 212 -5.87 -2.44 6.25
C LEU A 212 -7.04 -1.83 7.02
N THR A 213 -6.83 -0.69 7.69
CA THR A 213 -7.80 -0.14 8.65
C THR A 213 -8.83 0.79 8.01
N GLN A 214 -8.49 1.45 6.91
CA GLN A 214 -9.35 2.44 6.26
C GLN A 214 -10.16 1.89 5.07
N GLN A 215 -9.93 0.63 4.69
CA GLN A 215 -10.71 -0.02 3.66
C GLN A 215 -11.75 -0.98 4.27
N PRO A 216 -12.87 -1.29 3.56
CA PRO A 216 -13.98 -2.07 4.12
C PRO A 216 -13.70 -3.57 4.27
N MET A 217 -12.50 -4.03 3.92
CA MET A 217 -12.06 -5.42 4.02
C MET A 217 -10.98 -5.58 5.11
N GLY A 218 -10.66 -6.82 5.42
CA GLY A 218 -9.64 -7.17 6.42
C GLY A 218 -10.23 -7.73 7.72
N GLY A 219 -11.54 -7.66 7.88
CA GLY A 219 -12.29 -8.35 8.93
C GLY A 219 -11.63 -8.29 10.31
N MET A 220 -11.43 -9.45 10.91
CA MET A 220 -10.84 -9.65 12.23
C MET A 220 -9.43 -9.04 12.36
N ILE A 221 -8.62 -9.09 11.31
CA ILE A 221 -7.25 -8.53 11.34
C ILE A 221 -7.30 -7.00 11.41
N ALA A 222 -8.16 -6.37 10.59
CA ALA A 222 -8.34 -4.92 10.63
C ALA A 222 -8.88 -4.46 12.00
N GLU A 223 -9.76 -5.25 12.60
CA GLU A 223 -10.28 -4.95 13.95
C GLU A 223 -9.20 -5.09 15.03
N HIS A 224 -8.35 -6.13 14.93
CA HIS A 224 -7.20 -6.30 15.82
C HIS A 224 -6.27 -5.07 15.78
N VAL A 225 -5.92 -4.59 14.58
CA VAL A 225 -5.07 -3.40 14.41
C VAL A 225 -5.76 -2.13 14.89
N ARG A 226 -7.07 -1.95 14.64
CA ARG A 226 -7.82 -0.78 15.13
C ARG A 226 -7.91 -0.71 16.67
N ARG A 227 -7.85 -1.85 17.35
CA ARG A 227 -7.84 -1.92 18.81
C ARG A 227 -6.46 -1.68 19.41
N ASP A 228 -5.42 -1.75 18.63
CA ASP A 228 -4.05 -1.47 19.06
C ASP A 228 -3.79 0.05 19.09
N ALA A 229 -3.78 0.61 20.30
CA ALA A 229 -3.63 2.06 20.51
C ALA A 229 -2.29 2.59 19.99
N ARG A 230 -1.21 1.81 20.04
CA ARG A 230 0.13 2.22 19.56
C ARG A 230 0.13 2.36 18.05
N LEU A 231 -0.36 1.33 17.34
CA LEU A 231 -0.43 1.35 15.88
C LEU A 231 -1.35 2.45 15.38
N MET A 232 -2.49 2.70 16.07
CA MET A 232 -3.40 3.76 15.64
C MET A 232 -2.86 5.16 15.96
N ALA A 233 -2.22 5.38 17.11
CA ALA A 233 -1.55 6.64 17.41
C ALA A 233 -0.42 6.96 16.41
N TYR A 234 0.36 5.94 16.03
CA TYR A 234 1.38 6.07 14.98
C TYR A 234 0.75 6.40 13.62
N HIS A 235 -0.29 5.67 13.22
CA HIS A 235 -1.03 5.92 11.97
C HIS A 235 -1.55 7.36 11.90
N ASP A 236 -2.19 7.84 12.97
CA ASP A 236 -2.82 9.16 13.01
C ASP A 236 -1.76 10.27 12.96
N ARG A 237 -0.61 10.08 13.63
CA ARG A 237 0.54 10.98 13.54
C ARG A 237 1.05 11.11 12.11
N MET A 238 1.29 9.98 11.43
CA MET A 238 1.75 9.95 10.04
C MET A 238 0.73 10.59 9.08
N ARG A 239 -0.55 10.30 9.30
CA ARG A 239 -1.65 10.88 8.52
C ARG A 239 -1.72 12.40 8.71
N GLU A 240 -1.67 12.88 9.95
CA GLU A 240 -1.71 14.28 10.26
C GLU A 240 -0.53 15.03 9.66
N GLN A 241 0.66 14.47 9.74
CA GLN A 241 1.89 15.13 9.28
C GLN A 241 2.01 15.18 7.76
N TYR A 242 1.59 14.14 7.06
CA TYR A 242 1.89 14.00 5.63
C TYR A 242 0.66 13.98 4.71
N TRP A 243 -0.57 13.84 5.25
CA TRP A 243 -1.79 13.71 4.46
C TRP A 243 -2.87 14.76 4.75
N LYS A 244 -2.69 15.60 5.78
CA LYS A 244 -3.66 16.66 6.16
C LYS A 244 -3.60 17.89 5.23
N LEU A 245 -2.50 18.08 4.51
CA LEU A 245 -2.24 19.30 3.72
C LEU A 245 -3.05 19.41 2.42
N ASP A 246 -3.71 18.37 1.95
CA ASP A 246 -4.48 18.42 0.69
C ASP A 246 -5.90 18.98 0.84
N LEU A 247 -6.41 19.10 2.05
CA LEU A 247 -7.72 19.74 2.30
C LEU A 247 -7.74 21.23 1.97
N ALA A 248 -6.59 21.89 1.99
CA ALA A 248 -6.47 23.33 1.71
C ALA A 248 -6.32 23.68 0.22
N LYS A 249 -6.09 22.69 -0.67
CA LYS A 249 -5.93 22.90 -2.11
C LYS A 249 -7.14 22.49 -2.94
N SER A 250 -8.19 21.96 -2.30
CA SER A 250 -9.44 21.50 -2.93
C SER A 250 -10.64 22.42 -2.66
N ALA A 251 -10.40 23.58 -2.08
CA ALA A 251 -11.40 24.60 -1.83
C ALA A 251 -11.30 25.77 -2.82
#